data_018625faba568c1fb4d8a986cd7991a6
#
_entry.id   018625faba568c1fb4d8a986cd7991a6
#
_cell.length_a   1.000
_cell.length_b   1.000
_cell.length_c   1.000
_cell.angle_alpha   90.00
_cell.angle_beta   90.00
_cell.angle_gamma   90.00
#
_symmetry.space_group_name_H-M   'P 1'
#
loop_
_entity.id
_entity.type
_entity.pdbx_description
1 polymer ?
#
loop_
_entity_poly.entity_id
_entity_poly.type
_entity_poly.pdbx_seq_one_letter_code
_entity_poly.pdbx_strand_id
1 'polypeptide(L)'
;MKRLIFLALILCLALTACKPASQEPAITKVTLNLTYIPNIQFAPFYVAIEKGIFAKYGIEVSLAYGNEADLVALVGSDNQQFMIASGEQVLLSRAQGLPVISVREWYKDYPVGVASLKTSQISQATDLRGKVIGLPGLYGANYIGFEALAAHAGLTDADYELRSIGFTQVEALVTEQVDAVVVYLANEPVQLRARGYEIDVLRVADALSLVGNCLVTNEKSVSDRIELVQGMVSAMQEALAVTAADPDMAYEISRKFIENLAEDDPIQKQVLLESIKLWQLETDPADVEVTRWENMQTVLLDLGLMKKQIEAREAFSDAFTK
;
A
#
# COMPACT_ATOMS: atom_id res chain seq x y z
N MET A 1 -4.69 -44.91 62.62
CA MET A 1 -5.42 -44.85 61.30
C MET A 1 -6.14 -43.50 61.01
N LYS A 2 -6.88 -42.95 61.99
CA LYS A 2 -7.64 -41.67 61.71
C LYS A 2 -6.74 -40.44 61.40
N ARG A 3 -5.52 -40.34 61.96
CA ARG A 3 -4.58 -39.21 61.71
C ARG A 3 -3.88 -39.28 60.36
N LEU A 4 -3.65 -40.47 59.81
CA LEU A 4 -3.06 -40.66 58.46
C LEU A 4 -4.07 -40.29 57.32
N ILE A 5 -5.36 -40.55 57.53
CA ILE A 5 -6.41 -40.25 56.60
C ILE A 5 -6.61 -38.73 56.47
N PHE A 6 -6.45 -37.99 57.58
CA PHE A 6 -6.56 -36.52 57.58
C PHE A 6 -5.39 -35.84 56.85
N LEU A 7 -4.17 -36.38 56.96
CA LEU A 7 -3.00 -35.86 56.21
C LEU A 7 -3.10 -36.15 54.71
N ALA A 8 -3.65 -37.31 54.30
CA ALA A 8 -3.87 -37.62 52.91
C ALA A 8 -4.95 -36.74 52.22
N LEU A 9 -6.00 -36.35 53.00
CA LEU A 9 -7.06 -35.47 52.47
C LEU A 9 -6.58 -34.02 52.30
N ILE A 10 -5.67 -33.53 53.14
CA ILE A 10 -5.08 -32.17 53.00
C ILE A 10 -4.09 -32.13 51.83
N LEU A 11 -3.38 -33.19 51.54
CA LEU A 11 -2.43 -33.27 50.41
C LEU A 11 -3.16 -33.32 49.05
N CYS A 12 -4.36 -33.90 48.97
CA CYS A 12 -5.17 -33.90 47.75
C CYS A 12 -5.82 -32.55 47.45
N LEU A 13 -6.08 -31.71 48.46
CA LEU A 13 -6.62 -30.36 48.24
C LEU A 13 -5.56 -29.33 47.78
N ALA A 14 -4.28 -29.60 47.97
CA ALA A 14 -3.19 -28.73 47.55
C ALA A 14 -2.83 -28.88 46.06
N LEU A 15 -3.30 -29.92 45.38
CA LEU A 15 -3.02 -30.21 43.95
C LEU A 15 -4.02 -29.56 42.96
N THR A 16 -5.09 -28.93 43.44
CA THR A 16 -6.11 -28.31 42.57
C THR A 16 -5.96 -26.81 42.40
N ALA A 17 -4.90 -26.17 42.90
CA ALA A 17 -4.74 -24.71 42.90
C ALA A 17 -3.78 -24.15 41.82
N CYS A 18 -3.25 -24.98 40.92
CA CYS A 18 -2.55 -24.47 39.74
C CYS A 18 -3.52 -24.47 38.53
N LYS A 19 -4.41 -23.49 38.45
CA LYS A 19 -4.87 -23.04 37.15
C LYS A 19 -3.63 -22.46 36.46
N PRO A 20 -3.26 -22.93 35.24
CA PRO A 20 -2.27 -22.24 34.48
C PRO A 20 -2.79 -20.81 34.32
N ALA A 21 -2.03 -19.83 34.76
CA ALA A 21 -2.29 -18.45 34.42
C ALA A 21 -2.42 -18.41 32.88
N SER A 22 -3.55 -18.03 32.37
CA SER A 22 -3.67 -17.69 30.96
C SER A 22 -2.63 -16.59 30.73
N GLN A 23 -1.47 -16.95 30.19
CA GLN A 23 -0.57 -15.94 29.66
C GLN A 23 -1.39 -15.19 28.60
N GLU A 24 -1.71 -13.94 28.88
CA GLU A 24 -2.16 -13.06 27.83
C GLU A 24 -1.13 -13.17 26.69
N PRO A 25 -1.57 -13.37 25.44
CA PRO A 25 -0.64 -13.47 24.32
C PRO A 25 0.28 -12.25 24.34
N ALA A 26 1.58 -12.47 24.32
CA ALA A 26 2.56 -11.40 24.35
C ALA A 26 2.31 -10.49 23.14
N ILE A 27 2.00 -9.23 23.40
CA ILE A 27 1.76 -8.24 22.33
C ILE A 27 3.10 -7.94 21.65
N THR A 28 3.15 -8.14 20.34
CA THR A 28 4.33 -7.81 19.53
C THR A 28 4.21 -6.37 19.01
N LYS A 29 5.19 -5.52 19.35
CA LYS A 29 5.24 -4.15 18.86
C LYS A 29 5.92 -4.09 17.50
N VAL A 30 5.27 -3.46 16.54
CA VAL A 30 5.81 -3.27 15.18
C VAL A 30 5.60 -1.83 14.70
N THR A 31 6.49 -1.36 13.84
CA THR A 31 6.29 -0.15 13.05
C THR A 31 5.79 -0.56 11.67
N LEU A 32 4.63 -0.03 11.25
CA LEU A 32 4.16 -0.10 9.88
C LEU A 32 4.55 1.19 9.16
N ASN A 33 5.39 1.07 8.17
CA ASN A 33 5.87 2.20 7.37
C ASN A 33 4.92 2.47 6.20
N LEU A 34 4.50 3.70 6.06
CA LEU A 34 3.63 4.18 5.00
C LEU A 34 4.41 5.13 4.09
N THR A 35 4.42 4.83 2.79
CA THR A 35 5.29 5.49 1.79
C THR A 35 4.67 6.74 1.19
N TYR A 36 4.18 7.63 2.02
CA TYR A 36 3.57 8.92 1.66
C TYR A 36 3.50 9.79 2.92
N ILE A 37 2.73 10.87 2.86
CA ILE A 37 2.30 11.68 4.00
C ILE A 37 1.00 11.12 4.61
N PRO A 38 0.64 11.46 5.86
CA PRO A 38 -0.67 11.12 6.42
C PRO A 38 -1.81 11.50 5.47
N ASN A 39 -2.62 10.53 5.06
CA ASN A 39 -3.65 10.72 4.05
C ASN A 39 -4.86 9.81 4.33
N ILE A 40 -6.05 10.24 3.90
CA ILE A 40 -7.31 9.48 4.08
C ILE A 40 -7.27 8.10 3.39
N GLN A 41 -6.43 7.90 2.38
CA GLN A 41 -6.24 6.62 1.72
C GLN A 41 -5.67 5.55 2.66
N PHE A 42 -5.04 5.94 3.79
CA PHE A 42 -4.56 5.03 4.82
C PHE A 42 -5.61 4.72 5.91
N ALA A 43 -6.86 5.15 5.75
CA ALA A 43 -7.93 4.93 6.71
C ALA A 43 -8.02 3.50 7.26
N PRO A 44 -7.82 2.40 6.49
CA PRO A 44 -7.86 1.06 7.04
C PRO A 44 -6.87 0.83 8.18
N PHE A 45 -5.67 1.40 8.11
CA PHE A 45 -4.66 1.25 9.16
C PHE A 45 -5.01 2.08 10.40
N TYR A 46 -5.59 3.27 10.22
CA TYR A 46 -6.11 4.09 11.31
C TYR A 46 -7.26 3.40 12.04
N VAL A 47 -8.19 2.81 11.27
CA VAL A 47 -9.31 2.01 11.78
C VAL A 47 -8.78 0.78 12.53
N ALA A 48 -7.76 0.10 12.00
CA ALA A 48 -7.18 -1.08 12.63
C ALA A 48 -6.55 -0.76 14.01
N ILE A 49 -5.89 0.39 14.14
CA ILE A 49 -5.33 0.86 15.40
C ILE A 49 -6.46 1.23 16.37
N GLU A 50 -7.37 2.09 15.98
CA GLU A 50 -8.38 2.68 16.86
C GLU A 50 -9.43 1.66 17.31
N LYS A 51 -9.78 0.70 16.43
CA LYS A 51 -10.73 -0.39 16.76
C LYS A 51 -10.06 -1.60 17.42
N GLY A 52 -8.74 -1.57 17.63
CA GLY A 52 -8.02 -2.68 18.25
C GLY A 52 -7.94 -3.92 17.37
N ILE A 53 -8.09 -3.79 16.04
CA ILE A 53 -8.01 -4.92 15.11
C ILE A 53 -6.61 -5.55 15.16
N PHE A 54 -5.54 -4.74 15.15
CA PHE A 54 -4.18 -5.26 15.32
C PHE A 54 -4.01 -5.98 16.66
N ALA A 55 -4.55 -5.41 17.74
CA ALA A 55 -4.46 -6.00 19.08
C ALA A 55 -5.17 -7.37 19.17
N LYS A 56 -6.27 -7.58 18.44
CA LYS A 56 -6.95 -8.87 18.32
C LYS A 56 -6.01 -9.97 17.78
N TYR A 57 -5.04 -9.61 16.96
CA TYR A 57 -4.01 -10.50 16.42
C TYR A 57 -2.69 -10.46 17.23
N GLY A 58 -2.70 -9.90 18.45
CA GLY A 58 -1.53 -9.80 19.30
C GLY A 58 -0.48 -8.80 18.83
N ILE A 59 -0.87 -7.79 18.06
CA ILE A 59 0.04 -6.81 17.46
C ILE A 59 -0.31 -5.40 17.97
N GLU A 60 0.72 -4.65 18.39
CA GLU A 60 0.62 -3.21 18.65
C GLU A 60 1.37 -2.46 17.53
N VAL A 61 0.64 -1.67 16.74
CA VAL A 61 1.19 -0.99 15.56
C VAL A 61 1.40 0.49 15.83
N SER A 62 2.62 0.96 15.54
CA SER A 62 2.93 2.38 15.37
C SER A 62 3.11 2.70 13.89
N LEU A 63 2.61 3.84 13.43
CA LEU A 63 2.78 4.28 12.04
C LEU A 63 4.01 5.17 11.90
N ALA A 64 4.77 4.99 10.82
CA ALA A 64 5.81 5.88 10.37
C ALA A 64 5.58 6.24 8.90
N TYR A 65 6.06 7.42 8.51
CA TYR A 65 5.88 7.94 7.15
C TYR A 65 7.24 8.35 6.58
N GLY A 66 7.44 8.15 5.29
CA GLY A 66 8.71 8.53 4.68
C GLY A 66 8.86 8.14 3.21
N ASN A 67 10.08 8.33 2.73
CA ASN A 67 10.46 7.96 1.37
C ASN A 67 10.53 6.43 1.24
N GLU A 68 9.98 5.91 0.16
CA GLU A 68 9.83 4.47 -0.07
C GLU A 68 11.18 3.74 -0.12
N ALA A 69 12.18 4.31 -0.81
CA ALA A 69 13.50 3.69 -0.93
C ALA A 69 14.25 3.59 0.41
N ASP A 70 14.08 4.58 1.31
CA ASP A 70 14.67 4.55 2.64
C ASP A 70 13.97 3.52 3.53
N LEU A 71 12.64 3.48 3.47
CA LEU A 71 11.83 2.57 4.29
C LEU A 71 12.02 1.10 3.89
N VAL A 72 12.16 0.80 2.59
CA VAL A 72 12.41 -0.58 2.13
C VAL A 72 13.74 -1.11 2.61
N ALA A 73 14.76 -0.26 2.74
CA ALA A 73 16.05 -0.66 3.29
C ALA A 73 15.96 -1.04 4.78
N LEU A 74 15.11 -0.34 5.56
CA LEU A 74 14.86 -0.68 6.97
C LEU A 74 14.16 -2.03 7.10
N VAL A 75 13.20 -2.33 6.22
CA VAL A 75 12.48 -3.61 6.21
C VAL A 75 13.40 -4.74 5.72
N GLY A 76 14.14 -4.53 4.65
CA GLY A 76 15.07 -5.53 4.11
C GLY A 76 16.21 -5.89 5.07
N SER A 77 16.66 -4.95 5.91
CA SER A 77 17.67 -5.18 6.95
C SER A 77 17.10 -5.72 8.27
N ASP A 78 15.79 -5.98 8.35
CA ASP A 78 15.07 -6.42 9.57
C ASP A 78 15.11 -5.40 10.74
N ASN A 79 15.46 -4.16 10.48
CA ASN A 79 15.37 -3.09 11.48
C ASN A 79 13.90 -2.69 11.75
N GLN A 80 13.04 -2.86 10.74
CA GLN A 80 11.58 -2.77 10.86
C GLN A 80 10.97 -3.95 10.09
N GLN A 81 9.72 -4.31 10.41
CA GLN A 81 9.17 -5.56 9.91
C GLN A 81 8.20 -5.39 8.76
N PHE A 82 7.48 -4.26 8.67
CA PHE A 82 6.42 -4.07 7.68
C PHE A 82 6.44 -2.69 7.07
N MET A 83 6.02 -2.64 5.80
CA MET A 83 5.72 -1.40 5.10
C MET A 83 4.61 -1.61 4.07
N ILE A 84 3.97 -0.53 3.68
CA ILE A 84 3.23 -0.46 2.43
C ILE A 84 4.18 0.09 1.37
N ALA A 85 4.37 -0.67 0.30
CA ALA A 85 5.22 -0.28 -0.82
C ALA A 85 4.59 -0.66 -2.16
N SER A 86 5.05 -0.04 -3.21
CA SER A 86 4.71 -0.39 -4.59
C SER A 86 5.42 -1.68 -5.03
N GLY A 87 4.82 -2.42 -5.95
CA GLY A 87 5.39 -3.68 -6.44
C GLY A 87 6.73 -3.51 -7.14
N GLU A 88 6.91 -2.42 -7.89
CA GLU A 88 8.20 -2.11 -8.52
C GLU A 88 9.32 -1.92 -7.49
N GLN A 89 9.02 -1.31 -6.33
CA GLN A 89 10.03 -1.12 -5.30
C GLN A 89 10.49 -2.46 -4.69
N VAL A 90 9.58 -3.43 -4.58
CA VAL A 90 9.94 -4.80 -4.16
C VAL A 90 10.91 -5.42 -5.16
N LEU A 91 10.60 -5.38 -6.46
CA LEU A 91 11.46 -5.93 -7.53
C LEU A 91 12.83 -5.26 -7.57
N LEU A 92 12.87 -3.92 -7.53
CA LEU A 92 14.12 -3.14 -7.53
C LEU A 92 14.99 -3.49 -6.33
N SER A 93 14.39 -3.61 -5.15
CA SER A 93 15.11 -3.94 -3.91
C SER A 93 15.65 -5.37 -3.94
N ARG A 94 14.86 -6.33 -4.41
CA ARG A 94 15.33 -7.71 -4.57
C ARG A 94 16.47 -7.83 -5.59
N ALA A 95 16.39 -7.12 -6.71
CA ALA A 95 17.45 -7.09 -7.71
C ALA A 95 18.78 -6.55 -7.14
N GLN A 96 18.71 -5.72 -6.08
CA GLN A 96 19.86 -5.21 -5.33
C GLN A 96 20.28 -6.12 -4.16
N GLY A 97 19.57 -7.25 -3.95
CA GLY A 97 19.90 -8.24 -2.92
C GLY A 97 19.23 -7.99 -1.55
N LEU A 98 18.27 -7.06 -1.46
CA LEU A 98 17.47 -6.88 -0.24
C LEU A 98 16.39 -7.97 -0.18
N PRO A 99 16.29 -8.75 0.92
CA PRO A 99 15.37 -9.88 1.04
C PRO A 99 13.95 -9.45 1.41
N VAL A 100 13.37 -8.49 0.69
CA VAL A 100 12.00 -8.03 0.90
C VAL A 100 11.02 -8.86 0.09
N ILE A 101 9.80 -9.04 0.59
CA ILE A 101 8.76 -9.85 -0.03
C ILE A 101 7.39 -9.25 0.22
N SER A 102 6.55 -9.18 -0.83
CA SER A 102 5.13 -8.86 -0.71
C SER A 102 4.38 -10.05 -0.11
N VAL A 103 3.54 -9.81 0.89
CA VAL A 103 2.72 -10.84 1.52
C VAL A 103 1.22 -10.63 1.31
N ARG A 104 0.84 -9.49 0.77
CA ARG A 104 -0.52 -9.18 0.34
C ARG A 104 -0.56 -7.94 -0.56
N GLU A 105 -1.26 -8.03 -1.69
CA GLU A 105 -1.63 -6.84 -2.46
C GLU A 105 -2.69 -6.02 -1.70
N TRP A 106 -2.56 -4.70 -1.79
CA TRP A 106 -3.53 -3.75 -1.28
C TRP A 106 -4.39 -3.17 -2.42
N TYR A 107 -3.74 -2.63 -3.46
CA TYR A 107 -4.41 -2.20 -4.69
C TYR A 107 -4.35 -3.33 -5.71
N LYS A 108 -5.49 -3.77 -6.21
CA LYS A 108 -5.57 -4.86 -7.19
C LYS A 108 -5.15 -4.42 -8.59
N ASP A 109 -5.56 -3.21 -8.99
CA ASP A 109 -5.05 -2.56 -10.19
C ASP A 109 -3.92 -1.61 -9.85
N TYR A 110 -3.07 -1.33 -10.83
CA TYR A 110 -2.06 -0.29 -10.68
C TYR A 110 -2.73 1.07 -10.50
N PRO A 111 -2.54 1.77 -9.37
CA PRO A 111 -3.40 2.89 -8.98
C PRO A 111 -3.06 4.21 -9.65
N VAL A 112 -2.14 4.23 -10.61
CA VAL A 112 -1.59 5.43 -11.23
C VAL A 112 -2.28 5.73 -12.56
N GLY A 113 -2.41 7.01 -12.87
CA GLY A 113 -2.88 7.52 -14.14
C GLY A 113 -2.28 8.87 -14.48
N VAL A 114 -2.59 9.37 -15.67
CA VAL A 114 -2.24 10.72 -16.14
C VAL A 114 -3.51 11.52 -16.28
N ALA A 115 -3.64 12.60 -15.50
CA ALA A 115 -4.78 13.51 -15.55
C ALA A 115 -4.41 14.80 -16.29
N SER A 116 -5.31 15.29 -17.12
CA SER A 116 -5.18 16.56 -17.84
C SER A 116 -6.50 17.32 -17.82
N LEU A 117 -6.46 18.65 -17.97
CA LEU A 117 -7.67 19.42 -18.23
C LEU A 117 -8.27 19.00 -19.58
N LYS A 118 -9.59 18.94 -19.66
CA LYS A 118 -10.30 18.61 -20.92
C LYS A 118 -9.89 19.51 -22.09
N THR A 119 -9.53 20.73 -21.79
CA THR A 119 -9.04 21.74 -22.75
C THR A 119 -7.68 21.38 -23.35
N SER A 120 -6.87 20.55 -22.68
CA SER A 120 -5.55 20.11 -23.16
C SER A 120 -5.64 19.06 -24.27
N GLN A 121 -6.84 18.49 -24.50
CA GLN A 121 -7.13 17.50 -25.54
C GLN A 121 -6.21 16.27 -25.49
N ILE A 122 -5.88 15.80 -24.29
CA ILE A 122 -5.10 14.57 -24.05
C ILE A 122 -6.10 13.46 -23.73
N SER A 123 -6.44 12.66 -24.74
CA SER A 123 -7.43 11.58 -24.65
C SER A 123 -6.84 10.17 -24.79
N GLN A 124 -5.61 10.07 -25.24
CA GLN A 124 -4.83 8.85 -25.39
C GLN A 124 -3.35 9.13 -25.11
N ALA A 125 -2.57 8.09 -24.81
CA ALA A 125 -1.18 8.26 -24.39
C ALA A 125 -0.28 8.90 -25.45
N THR A 126 -0.58 8.73 -26.76
CA THR A 126 0.17 9.38 -27.85
C THR A 126 0.00 10.89 -27.87
N ASP A 127 -1.06 11.45 -27.25
CA ASP A 127 -1.30 12.89 -27.16
C ASP A 127 -0.36 13.59 -26.16
N LEU A 128 0.39 12.80 -25.37
CA LEU A 128 1.42 13.30 -24.46
C LEU A 128 2.67 13.82 -25.19
N ARG A 129 2.76 13.60 -26.52
CA ARG A 129 3.87 14.10 -27.33
C ARG A 129 3.94 15.63 -27.31
N GLY A 130 5.11 16.15 -26.97
CA GLY A 130 5.38 17.59 -26.85
C GLY A 130 4.80 18.24 -25.60
N LYS A 131 4.28 17.46 -24.64
CA LYS A 131 3.65 17.96 -23.41
C LYS A 131 4.64 18.00 -22.24
N VAL A 132 4.35 18.89 -21.30
CA VAL A 132 5.01 18.98 -20.00
C VAL A 132 4.19 18.21 -18.99
N ILE A 133 4.78 17.20 -18.39
CA ILE A 133 4.12 16.28 -17.47
C ILE A 133 4.67 16.49 -16.05
N GLY A 134 3.80 16.90 -15.14
CA GLY A 134 4.13 17.08 -13.72
C GLY A 134 3.98 15.78 -12.94
N LEU A 135 4.95 15.46 -12.08
CA LEU A 135 4.88 14.31 -11.18
C LEU A 135 5.62 14.64 -9.86
N PRO A 136 5.36 13.88 -8.75
CA PRO A 136 6.00 14.17 -7.47
C PRO A 136 7.53 14.18 -7.52
N GLY A 137 8.11 13.25 -8.30
CA GLY A 137 9.55 13.12 -8.49
C GLY A 137 9.84 12.03 -9.54
N LEU A 138 11.09 11.96 -9.99
CA LEU A 138 11.53 10.98 -11.00
C LEU A 138 11.85 9.63 -10.33
N TYR A 139 10.93 9.13 -9.52
CA TYR A 139 11.03 7.86 -8.78
C TYR A 139 9.63 7.37 -8.35
N GLY A 140 9.56 6.10 -7.95
CA GLY A 140 8.35 5.47 -7.39
C GLY A 140 7.25 5.26 -8.43
N ALA A 141 6.08 4.84 -7.94
CA ALA A 141 4.95 4.39 -8.76
C ALA A 141 4.50 5.40 -9.81
N ASN A 142 4.47 6.69 -9.48
CA ASN A 142 4.06 7.73 -10.43
C ASN A 142 5.00 7.80 -11.63
N TYR A 143 6.31 7.81 -11.39
CA TYR A 143 7.32 7.87 -12.44
C TYR A 143 7.30 6.59 -13.29
N ILE A 144 7.38 5.44 -12.66
CA ILE A 144 7.44 4.15 -13.35
C ILE A 144 6.15 3.87 -14.13
N GLY A 145 4.99 4.18 -13.55
CA GLY A 145 3.71 4.03 -14.23
C GLY A 145 3.56 4.95 -15.44
N PHE A 146 4.04 6.18 -15.34
CA PHE A 146 4.05 7.11 -16.47
C PHE A 146 4.97 6.61 -17.59
N GLU A 147 6.21 6.26 -17.27
CA GLU A 147 7.19 5.74 -18.24
C GLU A 147 6.69 4.46 -18.93
N ALA A 148 6.07 3.55 -18.16
CA ALA A 148 5.46 2.36 -18.71
C ALA A 148 4.34 2.67 -19.71
N LEU A 149 3.46 3.63 -19.38
CA LEU A 149 2.37 4.08 -20.25
C LEU A 149 2.91 4.75 -21.52
N ALA A 150 3.92 5.61 -21.38
CA ALA A 150 4.56 6.30 -22.50
C ALA A 150 5.26 5.32 -23.44
N ALA A 151 6.06 4.41 -22.90
CA ALA A 151 6.73 3.36 -23.67
C ALA A 151 5.73 2.43 -24.40
N HIS A 152 4.63 2.05 -23.71
CA HIS A 152 3.56 1.25 -24.35
C HIS A 152 2.91 1.98 -25.54
N ALA A 153 2.82 3.31 -25.47
CA ALA A 153 2.32 4.16 -26.56
C ALA A 153 3.39 4.46 -27.64
N GLY A 154 4.59 3.91 -27.53
CA GLY A 154 5.71 4.15 -28.46
C GLY A 154 6.31 5.55 -28.33
N LEU A 155 6.20 6.18 -27.17
CA LEU A 155 6.86 7.44 -26.84
C LEU A 155 8.23 7.15 -26.16
N THR A 156 9.12 8.11 -26.29
CA THR A 156 10.46 8.11 -25.70
C THR A 156 10.67 9.39 -24.91
N ASP A 157 11.70 9.47 -24.08
CA ASP A 157 12.07 10.65 -23.28
C ASP A 157 12.23 11.94 -24.13
N ALA A 158 12.46 11.80 -25.44
CA ALA A 158 12.53 12.94 -26.36
C ALA A 158 11.15 13.49 -26.78
N ASP A 159 10.07 12.77 -26.47
CA ASP A 159 8.71 13.09 -26.89
C ASP A 159 7.93 13.93 -25.89
N TYR A 160 8.41 14.09 -24.65
CA TYR A 160 7.76 14.85 -23.57
C TYR A 160 8.78 15.48 -22.62
N GLU A 161 8.34 16.40 -21.75
CA GLU A 161 9.16 16.96 -20.67
C GLU A 161 8.60 16.51 -19.32
N LEU A 162 9.41 15.86 -18.49
CA LEU A 162 9.06 15.55 -17.10
C LEU A 162 9.47 16.69 -16.17
N ARG A 163 8.55 17.08 -15.29
CA ARG A 163 8.78 18.12 -14.30
C ARG A 163 8.48 17.61 -12.90
N SER A 164 9.51 17.57 -12.06
CA SER A 164 9.34 17.26 -10.63
C SER A 164 8.69 18.45 -9.94
N ILE A 165 7.46 18.24 -9.40
CA ILE A 165 6.61 19.29 -8.80
C ILE A 165 6.26 19.00 -7.33
N GLY A 166 6.86 17.96 -6.71
CA GLY A 166 6.43 17.49 -5.38
C GLY A 166 4.97 17.05 -5.40
N PHE A 167 4.30 17.15 -4.26
CA PHE A 167 2.88 16.77 -4.11
C PHE A 167 1.93 17.94 -4.42
N THR A 168 2.19 18.70 -5.48
CA THR A 168 1.38 19.86 -5.90
C THR A 168 0.67 19.65 -7.24
N GLN A 169 0.36 18.40 -7.60
CA GLN A 169 -0.19 18.03 -8.89
C GLN A 169 -1.47 18.81 -9.24
N VAL A 170 -2.39 18.95 -8.29
CA VAL A 170 -3.66 19.66 -8.49
C VAL A 170 -3.38 21.14 -8.81
N GLU A 171 -2.57 21.79 -8.00
CA GLU A 171 -2.23 23.21 -8.16
C GLU A 171 -1.44 23.47 -9.45
N ALA A 172 -0.47 22.61 -9.77
CA ALA A 172 0.34 22.74 -10.98
C ALA A 172 -0.51 22.60 -12.26
N LEU A 173 -1.50 21.69 -12.25
CA LEU A 173 -2.38 21.50 -13.39
C LEU A 173 -3.37 22.66 -13.55
N VAL A 174 -4.04 23.09 -12.49
CA VAL A 174 -5.07 24.16 -12.57
C VAL A 174 -4.48 25.55 -12.82
N THR A 175 -3.20 25.74 -12.52
CA THR A 175 -2.46 26.97 -12.84
C THR A 175 -1.69 26.86 -14.17
N GLU A 176 -1.90 25.79 -14.92
CA GLU A 176 -1.31 25.53 -16.25
C GLU A 176 0.23 25.61 -16.26
N GLN A 177 0.88 25.24 -15.14
CA GLN A 177 2.33 25.10 -15.06
C GLN A 177 2.83 23.86 -15.81
N VAL A 178 1.93 22.87 -15.99
CA VAL A 178 2.12 21.63 -16.73
C VAL A 178 0.87 21.30 -17.53
N ASP A 179 1.02 20.54 -18.62
CA ASP A 179 -0.09 20.13 -19.48
C ASP A 179 -0.90 18.96 -18.91
N ALA A 180 -0.23 18.08 -18.17
CA ALA A 180 -0.82 16.93 -17.49
C ALA A 180 -0.04 16.62 -16.21
N VAL A 181 -0.65 15.85 -15.33
CA VAL A 181 -0.04 15.40 -14.06
C VAL A 181 -0.20 13.91 -13.86
N VAL A 182 0.81 13.29 -13.30
CA VAL A 182 0.73 11.89 -12.88
C VAL A 182 0.12 11.83 -11.49
N VAL A 183 -0.91 11.01 -11.34
CA VAL A 183 -1.83 11.02 -10.20
C VAL A 183 -2.09 9.62 -9.66
N TYR A 184 -2.49 9.55 -8.39
CA TYR A 184 -3.19 8.38 -7.86
C TYR A 184 -4.69 8.53 -8.14
N LEU A 185 -5.28 7.52 -8.79
CA LEU A 185 -6.64 7.56 -9.36
C LEU A 185 -7.74 7.93 -8.35
N ALA A 186 -7.56 7.55 -7.09
CA ALA A 186 -8.52 7.86 -6.03
C ALA A 186 -8.30 9.23 -5.36
N ASN A 187 -7.25 9.98 -5.69
CA ASN A 187 -6.88 11.21 -4.99
C ASN A 187 -7.04 12.46 -5.86
N GLU A 188 -6.03 12.83 -6.64
CA GLU A 188 -6.00 14.10 -7.39
C GLU A 188 -7.17 14.25 -8.37
N PRO A 189 -7.61 13.21 -9.13
CA PRO A 189 -8.77 13.33 -10.02
C PRO A 189 -10.06 13.64 -9.27
N VAL A 190 -10.23 13.14 -8.04
CA VAL A 190 -11.38 13.46 -7.20
C VAL A 190 -11.34 14.93 -6.79
N GLN A 191 -10.19 15.42 -6.33
CA GLN A 191 -10.01 16.82 -5.94
C GLN A 191 -10.25 17.78 -7.09
N LEU A 192 -9.75 17.46 -8.30
CA LEU A 192 -9.93 18.28 -9.51
C LEU A 192 -11.41 18.39 -9.87
N ARG A 193 -12.13 17.25 -9.94
CA ARG A 193 -13.58 17.23 -10.25
C ARG A 193 -14.40 17.95 -9.20
N ALA A 194 -14.09 17.79 -7.93
CA ALA A 194 -14.77 18.46 -6.82
C ALA A 194 -14.58 19.99 -6.84
N ARG A 195 -13.45 20.47 -7.39
CA ARG A 195 -13.19 21.90 -7.64
C ARG A 195 -13.84 22.40 -8.95
N GLY A 196 -14.59 21.56 -9.68
CA GLY A 196 -15.32 21.92 -10.89
C GLY A 196 -14.53 21.85 -12.19
N TYR A 197 -13.33 21.25 -12.16
CA TYR A 197 -12.54 21.06 -13.38
C TYR A 197 -13.01 19.82 -14.16
N GLU A 198 -13.22 19.99 -15.45
CA GLU A 198 -13.41 18.88 -16.37
C GLU A 198 -12.03 18.31 -16.75
N ILE A 199 -11.83 17.02 -16.52
CA ILE A 199 -10.55 16.35 -16.76
C ILE A 199 -10.73 15.06 -17.55
N ASP A 200 -9.73 14.74 -18.35
CA ASP A 200 -9.49 13.40 -18.88
C ASP A 200 -8.45 12.68 -18.00
N VAL A 201 -8.57 11.36 -17.88
CA VAL A 201 -7.65 10.54 -17.10
C VAL A 201 -7.29 9.29 -17.91
N LEU A 202 -6.02 9.13 -18.20
CA LEU A 202 -5.46 7.93 -18.80
C LEU A 202 -5.00 7.01 -17.67
N ARG A 203 -5.64 5.86 -17.49
CA ARG A 203 -5.27 4.90 -16.45
C ARG A 203 -4.16 3.98 -16.98
N VAL A 204 -3.10 3.79 -16.21
CA VAL A 204 -2.03 2.84 -16.56
C VAL A 204 -2.60 1.42 -16.66
N ALA A 205 -3.50 1.05 -15.74
CA ALA A 205 -4.11 -0.28 -15.69
C ALA A 205 -4.97 -0.62 -16.92
N ASP A 206 -5.45 0.36 -17.69
CA ASP A 206 -6.18 0.09 -18.93
C ASP A 206 -5.25 -0.37 -20.08
N ALA A 207 -3.96 -0.04 -19.99
CA ALA A 207 -2.95 -0.41 -20.99
C ALA A 207 -2.05 -1.58 -20.53
N LEU A 208 -1.75 -1.65 -19.23
CA LEU A 208 -0.75 -2.56 -18.67
C LEU A 208 -1.26 -3.18 -17.37
N SER A 209 -1.21 -4.51 -17.30
CA SER A 209 -1.50 -5.25 -16.08
C SER A 209 -0.23 -5.31 -15.22
N LEU A 210 -0.12 -4.41 -14.25
CA LEU A 210 1.03 -4.25 -13.35
C LEU A 210 0.61 -4.48 -11.89
N VAL A 211 1.58 -4.90 -11.06
CA VAL A 211 1.35 -5.05 -9.62
C VAL A 211 1.24 -3.69 -8.94
N GLY A 212 0.23 -3.51 -8.09
CA GLY A 212 0.01 -2.27 -7.33
C GLY A 212 0.77 -2.21 -6.02
N ASN A 213 0.23 -1.43 -5.05
CA ASN A 213 0.81 -1.35 -3.71
C ASN A 213 0.51 -2.59 -2.89
N CYS A 214 1.47 -2.99 -2.07
CA CYS A 214 1.46 -4.22 -1.29
C CYS A 214 1.81 -3.99 0.18
N LEU A 215 1.36 -4.90 1.05
CA LEU A 215 1.97 -5.10 2.36
C LEU A 215 3.25 -5.91 2.16
N VAL A 216 4.38 -5.31 2.53
CA VAL A 216 5.72 -5.85 2.33
C VAL A 216 6.37 -6.13 3.68
N THR A 217 7.08 -7.24 3.75
CA THR A 217 7.94 -7.64 4.87
C THR A 217 9.29 -8.14 4.33
N ASN A 218 10.04 -8.87 5.14
CA ASN A 218 11.29 -9.52 4.73
C ASN A 218 11.23 -11.05 4.89
N GLU A 219 12.12 -11.77 4.19
CA GLU A 219 12.17 -13.23 4.21
C GLU A 219 12.36 -13.79 5.62
N LYS A 220 13.14 -13.10 6.49
CA LYS A 220 13.33 -13.51 7.86
C LYS A 220 12.04 -13.45 8.68
N SER A 221 11.19 -12.44 8.45
CA SER A 221 9.86 -12.40 9.08
C SER A 221 8.97 -13.54 8.60
N VAL A 222 9.01 -13.86 7.31
CA VAL A 222 8.25 -14.98 6.73
C VAL A 222 8.71 -16.35 7.30
N SER A 223 10.02 -16.54 7.55
CA SER A 223 10.55 -17.79 8.11
C SER A 223 10.41 -17.90 9.64
N ASP A 224 10.77 -16.86 10.36
CA ASP A 224 10.98 -16.92 11.82
C ASP A 224 9.79 -16.36 12.61
N ARG A 225 8.90 -15.58 11.98
CA ARG A 225 7.78 -14.84 12.60
C ARG A 225 6.47 -15.03 11.83
N ILE A 226 6.23 -16.26 11.36
CA ILE A 226 5.09 -16.59 10.48
C ILE A 226 3.74 -16.17 11.07
N GLU A 227 3.55 -16.34 12.38
CA GLU A 227 2.32 -15.95 13.08
C GLU A 227 2.12 -14.43 13.08
N LEU A 228 3.20 -13.66 13.22
CA LEU A 228 3.17 -12.19 13.13
C LEU A 228 2.79 -11.74 11.72
N VAL A 229 3.37 -12.34 10.68
CA VAL A 229 3.05 -12.03 9.29
C VAL A 229 1.60 -12.37 8.98
N GLN A 230 1.13 -13.56 9.39
CA GLN A 230 -0.27 -13.97 9.22
C GLN A 230 -1.23 -13.03 9.96
N GLY A 231 -0.89 -12.66 11.20
CA GLY A 231 -1.67 -11.70 11.99
C GLY A 231 -1.77 -10.34 11.33
N MET A 232 -0.67 -9.83 10.77
CA MET A 232 -0.65 -8.54 10.08
C MET A 232 -1.49 -8.57 8.79
N VAL A 233 -1.40 -9.65 7.99
CA VAL A 233 -2.22 -9.83 6.78
C VAL A 233 -3.70 -9.93 7.14
N SER A 234 -4.05 -10.72 8.16
CA SER A 234 -5.44 -10.89 8.62
C SER A 234 -6.01 -9.57 9.17
N ALA A 235 -5.22 -8.83 9.95
CA ALA A 235 -5.61 -7.52 10.48
C ALA A 235 -5.86 -6.51 9.35
N MET A 236 -4.99 -6.46 8.34
CA MET A 236 -5.18 -5.60 7.17
C MET A 236 -6.46 -5.97 6.41
N GLN A 237 -6.73 -7.25 6.21
CA GLN A 237 -7.95 -7.70 5.53
C GLN A 237 -9.22 -7.31 6.29
N GLU A 238 -9.24 -7.53 7.61
CA GLU A 238 -10.36 -7.14 8.47
C GLU A 238 -10.54 -5.61 8.45
N ALA A 239 -9.44 -4.85 8.52
CA ALA A 239 -9.48 -3.39 8.50
C ALA A 239 -10.04 -2.82 7.19
N LEU A 240 -9.66 -3.39 6.05
CA LEU A 240 -10.22 -3.03 4.74
C LEU A 240 -11.73 -3.28 4.70
N ALA A 241 -12.20 -4.44 5.18
CA ALA A 241 -13.61 -4.78 5.24
C ALA A 241 -14.40 -3.86 6.17
N VAL A 242 -13.87 -3.56 7.37
CA VAL A 242 -14.51 -2.67 8.35
C VAL A 242 -14.57 -1.24 7.81
N THR A 243 -13.52 -0.75 7.17
CA THR A 243 -13.47 0.59 6.54
C THR A 243 -14.49 0.70 5.42
N ALA A 244 -14.61 -0.33 4.58
CA ALA A 244 -15.54 -0.34 3.47
C ALA A 244 -17.01 -0.45 3.92
N ALA A 245 -17.27 -1.13 5.05
CA ALA A 245 -18.60 -1.28 5.60
C ALA A 245 -19.14 0.02 6.24
N ASP A 246 -18.27 0.87 6.77
CA ASP A 246 -18.64 2.14 7.42
C ASP A 246 -17.59 3.22 7.09
N PRO A 247 -17.66 3.83 5.89
CA PRO A 247 -16.73 4.89 5.50
C PRO A 247 -16.82 6.16 6.36
N ASP A 248 -18.00 6.48 6.88
CA ASP A 248 -18.18 7.67 7.74
C ASP A 248 -17.43 7.49 9.07
N MET A 249 -17.54 6.33 9.69
CA MET A 249 -16.76 5.98 10.89
C MET A 249 -15.25 6.00 10.57
N ALA A 250 -14.84 5.48 9.43
CA ALA A 250 -13.43 5.46 9.02
C ALA A 250 -12.89 6.88 8.79
N TYR A 251 -13.70 7.76 8.21
CA TYR A 251 -13.38 9.18 8.08
C TYR A 251 -13.15 9.84 9.44
N GLU A 252 -14.09 9.69 10.38
CA GLU A 252 -13.98 10.28 11.72
C GLU A 252 -12.75 9.76 12.49
N ILE A 253 -12.44 8.48 12.38
CA ILE A 253 -11.22 7.92 12.96
C ILE A 253 -9.99 8.56 12.34
N SER A 254 -9.95 8.72 11.01
CA SER A 254 -8.81 9.26 10.28
C SER A 254 -8.43 10.68 10.69
N ARG A 255 -9.39 11.48 11.19
CA ARG A 255 -9.15 12.82 11.73
C ARG A 255 -8.19 12.86 12.92
N LYS A 256 -8.04 11.75 13.63
CA LYS A 256 -7.06 11.63 14.73
C LYS A 256 -5.63 11.46 14.25
N PHE A 257 -5.44 11.06 12.98
CA PHE A 257 -4.14 10.72 12.40
C PHE A 257 -3.68 11.73 11.33
N ILE A 258 -4.62 12.50 10.78
CA ILE A 258 -4.36 13.45 9.69
C ILE A 258 -4.55 14.85 10.24
N GLU A 259 -3.44 15.58 10.33
CA GLU A 259 -3.47 16.97 10.78
C GLU A 259 -4.35 17.83 9.85
N ASN A 260 -5.17 18.69 10.44
CA ASN A 260 -6.06 19.61 9.73
C ASN A 260 -7.14 18.97 8.85
N LEU A 261 -7.42 17.66 8.96
CA LEU A 261 -8.59 17.07 8.32
C LEU A 261 -9.86 17.62 8.97
N ALA A 262 -10.65 18.36 8.19
CA ALA A 262 -11.88 19.02 8.70
C ALA A 262 -12.90 17.99 9.20
N GLU A 263 -13.84 18.44 10.03
CA GLU A 263 -14.94 17.58 10.51
C GLU A 263 -15.86 17.11 9.38
N ASP A 264 -16.06 17.96 8.38
CA ASP A 264 -16.83 17.63 7.19
C ASP A 264 -16.08 18.16 5.96
N ASP A 265 -15.26 17.31 5.34
CA ASP A 265 -14.63 17.59 4.06
C ASP A 265 -15.18 16.61 3.01
N PRO A 266 -16.14 17.05 2.19
CA PRO A 266 -16.78 16.19 1.20
C PRO A 266 -15.80 15.68 0.14
N ILE A 267 -14.69 16.40 -0.12
CA ILE A 267 -13.67 15.99 -1.08
C ILE A 267 -12.90 14.81 -0.50
N GLN A 268 -12.42 14.90 0.75
CA GLN A 268 -11.69 13.82 1.40
C GLN A 268 -12.57 12.60 1.66
N LYS A 269 -13.86 12.78 1.96
CA LYS A 269 -14.83 11.68 2.01
C LYS A 269 -14.96 10.99 0.65
N GLN A 270 -15.01 11.74 -0.43
CA GLN A 270 -15.06 11.17 -1.78
C GLN A 270 -13.74 10.45 -2.14
N VAL A 271 -12.57 10.99 -1.75
CA VAL A 271 -11.27 10.31 -1.89
C VAL A 271 -11.29 8.95 -1.18
N LEU A 272 -11.83 8.88 0.03
CA LEU A 272 -11.99 7.62 0.75
C LEU A 272 -12.88 6.63 0.01
N LEU A 273 -14.04 7.08 -0.49
CA LEU A 273 -14.97 6.21 -1.23
C LEU A 273 -14.36 5.68 -2.54
N GLU A 274 -13.62 6.51 -3.28
CA GLU A 274 -12.93 6.05 -4.49
C GLU A 274 -11.77 5.10 -4.16
N SER A 275 -11.06 5.32 -3.04
CA SER A 275 -10.04 4.40 -2.55
C SER A 275 -10.62 3.03 -2.20
N ILE A 276 -11.76 3.00 -1.50
CA ILE A 276 -12.47 1.76 -1.15
C ILE A 276 -12.81 0.94 -2.41
N LYS A 277 -13.24 1.58 -3.50
CA LYS A 277 -13.54 0.87 -4.75
C LYS A 277 -12.31 0.16 -5.31
N LEU A 278 -11.12 0.80 -5.24
CA LEU A 278 -9.88 0.22 -5.73
C LEU A 278 -9.36 -0.94 -4.83
N TRP A 279 -9.70 -0.94 -3.54
CA TRP A 279 -9.31 -2.01 -2.62
C TRP A 279 -10.24 -3.24 -2.71
N GLN A 280 -11.51 -3.06 -3.13
CA GLN A 280 -12.55 -4.08 -3.16
C GLN A 280 -12.62 -4.87 -4.47
N LEU A 281 -11.71 -4.63 -5.41
CA LEU A 281 -11.64 -5.41 -6.63
C LEU A 281 -11.48 -6.90 -6.29
N GLU A 282 -12.14 -7.76 -7.04
CA GLU A 282 -12.08 -9.21 -6.83
C GLU A 282 -10.63 -9.70 -6.92
N THR A 283 -10.34 -10.76 -6.18
CA THR A 283 -9.00 -11.38 -6.25
C THR A 283 -8.89 -12.16 -7.55
N ASP A 284 -7.85 -11.84 -8.31
CA ASP A 284 -7.49 -12.59 -9.50
C ASP A 284 -6.98 -14.00 -9.16
N PRO A 285 -7.06 -14.94 -10.10
CA PRO A 285 -6.33 -16.19 -10.01
C PRO A 285 -4.83 -15.99 -9.82
N ALA A 286 -4.17 -16.94 -9.15
CA ALA A 286 -2.74 -16.83 -8.80
C ALA A 286 -1.80 -16.68 -10.02
N ASP A 287 -2.19 -17.19 -11.19
CA ASP A 287 -1.45 -17.02 -12.44
C ASP A 287 -1.50 -15.58 -12.97
N VAL A 288 -2.60 -14.86 -12.76
CA VAL A 288 -2.73 -13.45 -13.10
C VAL A 288 -1.82 -12.61 -12.18
N GLU A 289 -1.74 -12.95 -10.90
CA GLU A 289 -0.83 -12.29 -9.96
C GLU A 289 0.63 -12.41 -10.42
N VAL A 290 1.09 -13.61 -10.77
CA VAL A 290 2.45 -13.82 -11.31
C VAL A 290 2.69 -12.96 -12.54
N THR A 291 1.75 -12.95 -13.47
CA THR A 291 1.85 -12.18 -14.72
C THR A 291 2.01 -10.68 -14.46
N ARG A 292 1.34 -10.12 -13.44
CA ARG A 292 1.53 -8.70 -13.09
C ARG A 292 2.94 -8.39 -12.59
N TRP A 293 3.53 -9.29 -11.80
CA TRP A 293 4.92 -9.17 -11.35
C TRP A 293 5.91 -9.30 -12.51
N GLU A 294 5.69 -10.25 -13.45
CA GLU A 294 6.52 -10.43 -14.65
C GLU A 294 6.44 -9.22 -15.58
N ASN A 295 5.24 -8.68 -15.80
CA ASN A 295 5.04 -7.46 -16.59
C ASN A 295 5.76 -6.27 -15.96
N MET A 296 5.62 -6.07 -14.64
CA MET A 296 6.34 -5.00 -13.93
C MET A 296 7.85 -5.16 -14.06
N GLN A 297 8.37 -6.38 -13.92
CA GLN A 297 9.80 -6.65 -14.12
C GLN A 297 10.25 -6.30 -15.53
N THR A 298 9.45 -6.65 -16.55
CA THR A 298 9.73 -6.31 -17.94
C THR A 298 9.83 -4.80 -18.12
N VAL A 299 8.86 -4.04 -17.60
CA VAL A 299 8.91 -2.57 -17.63
C VAL A 299 10.19 -2.03 -16.99
N LEU A 300 10.56 -2.53 -15.81
CA LEU A 300 11.76 -2.06 -15.10
C LEU A 300 13.07 -2.38 -15.84
N LEU A 301 13.12 -3.52 -16.53
CA LEU A 301 14.27 -3.90 -17.38
C LEU A 301 14.35 -3.01 -18.62
N ASP A 302 13.23 -2.78 -19.31
CA ASP A 302 13.16 -1.96 -20.53
C ASP A 302 13.51 -0.50 -20.25
N LEU A 303 13.12 0.03 -19.10
CA LEU A 303 13.50 1.37 -18.61
C LEU A 303 14.95 1.44 -18.09
N GLY A 304 15.68 0.31 -18.03
CA GLY A 304 17.05 0.24 -17.52
C GLY A 304 17.17 0.50 -16.00
N LEU A 305 16.05 0.54 -15.28
CA LEU A 305 15.99 0.73 -13.83
C LEU A 305 16.39 -0.55 -13.08
N MET A 306 16.12 -1.70 -13.68
CA MET A 306 16.52 -3.01 -13.19
C MET A 306 17.58 -3.59 -14.12
N LYS A 307 18.72 -4.04 -13.58
CA LYS A 307 19.86 -4.55 -14.37
C LYS A 307 19.91 -6.07 -14.45
N LYS A 308 19.13 -6.75 -13.63
CA LYS A 308 19.14 -8.20 -13.50
C LYS A 308 17.72 -8.69 -13.30
N GLN A 309 17.33 -9.66 -14.12
CA GLN A 309 16.10 -10.40 -13.92
C GLN A 309 16.18 -11.27 -12.68
N ILE A 310 15.08 -11.36 -11.93
CA ILE A 310 14.88 -12.30 -10.82
C ILE A 310 13.71 -13.22 -11.14
N GLU A 311 13.57 -14.29 -10.40
CA GLU A 311 12.34 -15.09 -10.45
C GLU A 311 11.20 -14.29 -9.82
N ALA A 312 10.15 -13.96 -10.59
CA ALA A 312 9.05 -13.11 -10.12
C ALA A 312 8.38 -13.64 -8.84
N ARG A 313 8.33 -14.98 -8.69
CA ARG A 313 7.80 -15.64 -7.48
C ARG A 313 8.62 -15.40 -6.21
N GLU A 314 9.84 -14.94 -6.30
CA GLU A 314 10.62 -14.52 -5.13
C GLU A 314 10.11 -13.19 -4.56
N ALA A 315 9.43 -12.36 -5.36
CA ALA A 315 8.98 -11.04 -4.95
C ALA A 315 7.72 -11.05 -4.08
N PHE A 316 6.96 -12.15 -4.08
CA PHE A 316 5.70 -12.22 -3.33
C PHE A 316 5.42 -13.61 -2.76
N SER A 317 4.53 -13.70 -1.78
CA SER A 317 4.05 -14.94 -1.19
C SER A 317 2.52 -14.92 -1.08
N ASP A 318 1.87 -15.93 -1.65
CA ASP A 318 0.44 -16.20 -1.54
C ASP A 318 0.06 -17.04 -0.32
N ALA A 319 1.05 -17.45 0.48
CA ALA A 319 0.85 -18.35 1.63
C ALA A 319 -0.04 -17.74 2.74
N PHE A 320 -0.16 -16.42 2.79
CA PHE A 320 -0.87 -15.67 3.82
C PHE A 320 -2.26 -15.17 3.39
N THR A 321 -2.66 -15.39 2.14
CA THR A 321 -3.89 -14.83 1.55
C THR A 321 -5.07 -15.79 1.51
N LYS A 322 -4.92 -16.99 2.06
CA LYS A 322 -5.93 -18.06 2.09
C LYS A 322 -6.86 -17.96 3.29
#